data_b7b904e308397769c889e7dfd519f4d0
#
_entry.id   b7b904e308397769c889e7dfd519f4d0
#
_cell.length_a   1.000
_cell.length_b   1.000
_cell.length_c   1.000
_cell.angle_alpha   90.00
_cell.angle_beta   90.00
_cell.angle_gamma   90.00
#
_symmetry.space_group_name_H-M   'P 1'
#
loop_
_entity.id
_entity.type
_entity.pdbx_description
1 polymer ?
#
loop_
_entity_poly.entity_id
_entity_poly.type
_entity_poly.pdbx_seq_one_letter_code
_entity_poly.pdbx_strand_id
1 'polypeptide(L)'
;SQPLSVYDKTIAYPWMAELVAAIRGGNDELKKQLPFRCAHYYQFRDNRRSQKNAVPESFLFQTTIDVDDKEYVDKAIEKARELNCSDTIWNGALLHLEYSARKKLHIDIRMPVGMTIEETQRAYCEALGVPYDESCITPERMLFITDKASEIYRSPHWYEVLPQEELKKRRQAYLDRGLTIDGRIQQGTQPKPLNIQHSKLNTQQNVQDHRLPGSDSHHAVSAGSAIQPAQPCDSNAAHAAHLSPAGAHQ
;
A
#
# COMPACT_ATOMS: atom_id res chain seq x y z
N SER A 1 -6.66 8.35 16.31
CA SER A 1 -7.01 7.22 15.43
C SER A 1 -7.19 5.96 16.26
N GLN A 2 -7.96 5.02 15.75
CA GLN A 2 -8.09 3.71 16.36
C GLN A 2 -6.90 2.83 15.92
N PRO A 3 -6.35 1.97 16.81
CA PRO A 3 -5.27 1.07 16.45
C PRO A 3 -5.74 -0.03 15.47
N LEU A 4 -4.80 -0.66 14.74
CA LEU A 4 -5.10 -1.77 13.83
C LEU A 4 -5.80 -2.95 14.51
N SER A 5 -5.57 -3.16 15.80
CA SER A 5 -6.31 -4.16 16.59
C SER A 5 -7.82 -3.92 16.63
N VAL A 6 -8.29 -2.67 16.50
CA VAL A 6 -9.72 -2.34 16.37
C VAL A 6 -10.22 -2.72 14.98
N TYR A 7 -9.43 -2.45 13.94
CA TYR A 7 -9.76 -2.90 12.58
C TYR A 7 -9.91 -4.43 12.54
N ASP A 8 -8.94 -5.18 13.09
CA ASP A 8 -8.97 -6.64 13.10
C ASP A 8 -10.21 -7.20 13.81
N LYS A 9 -10.56 -6.63 14.95
CA LYS A 9 -11.80 -6.99 15.65
C LYS A 9 -13.04 -6.67 14.80
N THR A 10 -13.05 -5.50 14.16
CA THR A 10 -14.21 -5.04 13.36
C THR A 10 -14.48 -5.98 12.19
N ILE A 11 -13.47 -6.33 11.41
CA ILE A 11 -13.63 -7.21 10.23
C ILE A 11 -13.99 -8.65 10.60
N ALA A 12 -13.65 -9.07 11.82
CA ALA A 12 -13.90 -10.42 12.33
C ALA A 12 -15.30 -10.59 12.95
N TYR A 13 -16.07 -9.52 13.14
CA TYR A 13 -17.43 -9.64 13.69
C TYR A 13 -18.36 -10.35 12.71
N PRO A 14 -19.17 -11.35 13.19
CA PRO A 14 -20.12 -12.07 12.32
C PRO A 14 -21.07 -11.14 11.57
N TRP A 15 -21.58 -10.09 12.21
CA TRP A 15 -22.47 -9.12 11.58
C TRP A 15 -21.86 -8.39 10.37
N MET A 16 -20.53 -8.23 10.33
CA MET A 16 -19.85 -7.65 9.18
C MET A 16 -19.99 -8.53 7.94
N ALA A 17 -19.81 -9.84 8.09
CA ALA A 17 -19.99 -10.79 6.99
C ALA A 17 -21.44 -10.80 6.49
N GLU A 18 -22.41 -10.79 7.42
CA GLU A 18 -23.85 -10.73 7.08
C GLU A 18 -24.19 -9.44 6.34
N LEU A 19 -23.69 -8.29 6.82
CA LEU A 19 -23.90 -6.99 6.21
C LEU A 19 -23.29 -6.91 4.81
N VAL A 20 -22.04 -7.35 4.63
CA VAL A 20 -21.36 -7.39 3.32
C VAL A 20 -22.10 -8.35 2.37
N ALA A 21 -22.52 -9.51 2.85
CA ALA A 21 -23.30 -10.45 2.03
C ALA A 21 -24.64 -9.85 1.55
N ALA A 22 -25.36 -9.16 2.44
CA ALA A 22 -26.61 -8.47 2.09
C ALA A 22 -26.41 -7.36 1.05
N ILE A 23 -25.33 -6.57 1.17
CA ILE A 23 -24.95 -5.54 0.19
C ILE A 23 -24.65 -6.20 -1.17
N ARG A 24 -23.87 -7.27 -1.19
CA ARG A 24 -23.55 -8.04 -2.41
C ARG A 24 -24.77 -8.73 -3.00
N GLY A 25 -25.80 -9.03 -2.19
CA GLY A 25 -27.10 -9.54 -2.59
C GLY A 25 -28.03 -8.46 -3.18
N GLY A 26 -27.59 -7.18 -3.23
CA GLY A 26 -28.34 -6.09 -3.87
C GLY A 26 -28.93 -5.05 -2.92
N ASN A 27 -28.74 -5.18 -1.61
CA ASN A 27 -29.23 -4.18 -0.64
C ASN A 27 -28.18 -3.06 -0.42
N ASP A 28 -28.03 -2.19 -1.41
CA ASP A 28 -27.03 -1.11 -1.40
C ASP A 28 -27.22 -0.08 -0.27
N GLU A 29 -28.41 0.12 0.26
CA GLU A 29 -28.67 1.07 1.36
C GLU A 29 -27.91 0.69 2.63
N LEU A 30 -27.67 -0.59 2.84
CA LEU A 30 -26.92 -1.09 3.98
C LEU A 30 -25.44 -0.67 3.96
N LYS A 31 -24.90 -0.25 2.82
CA LYS A 31 -23.52 0.25 2.71
C LYS A 31 -23.23 1.39 3.69
N LYS A 32 -24.22 2.22 3.99
CA LYS A 32 -24.12 3.34 4.93
C LYS A 32 -23.90 2.91 6.39
N GLN A 33 -24.16 1.65 6.71
CA GLN A 33 -23.97 1.07 8.05
C GLN A 33 -22.54 0.54 8.25
N LEU A 34 -21.78 0.36 7.17
CA LEU A 34 -20.40 -0.10 7.26
C LEU A 34 -19.52 0.96 7.97
N PRO A 35 -18.64 0.54 8.87
CA PRO A 35 -17.60 1.40 9.37
C PRO A 35 -16.66 1.82 8.24
N PHE A 36 -15.88 2.87 8.46
CA PHE A 36 -14.96 3.38 7.45
C PHE A 36 -13.56 3.64 8.01
N ARG A 37 -12.59 3.70 7.12
CA ARG A 37 -11.21 4.11 7.36
C ARG A 37 -10.81 5.27 6.45
N CYS A 38 -9.82 6.06 6.87
CA CYS A 38 -9.13 7.02 6.01
C CYS A 38 -7.76 6.46 5.64
N ALA A 39 -7.41 6.48 4.35
CA ALA A 39 -6.15 5.92 3.89
C ALA A 39 -4.94 6.82 4.22
N HIS A 40 -5.10 8.13 4.14
CA HIS A 40 -3.99 9.08 4.05
C HIS A 40 -3.51 9.62 5.40
N TYR A 41 -4.43 9.79 6.38
CA TYR A 41 -4.13 10.43 7.66
C TYR A 41 -4.65 9.62 8.82
N TYR A 42 -3.89 9.56 9.91
CA TYR A 42 -4.36 8.96 11.15
C TYR A 42 -4.97 9.97 12.15
N GLN A 43 -4.90 11.29 11.87
CA GLN A 43 -5.43 12.32 12.76
C GLN A 43 -6.09 13.47 12.00
N PHE A 44 -7.24 13.92 12.55
CA PHE A 44 -7.97 15.11 12.12
C PHE A 44 -8.23 16.01 13.34
N ARG A 45 -8.10 17.33 13.16
CA ARG A 45 -8.41 18.32 14.22
C ARG A 45 -9.89 18.19 14.62
N ASP A 46 -10.17 18.40 15.89
CA ASP A 46 -11.51 18.36 16.49
C ASP A 46 -12.26 17.03 16.20
N ASN A 47 -11.55 15.94 15.90
CA ASN A 47 -12.12 14.67 15.46
C ASN A 47 -13.11 14.81 14.29
N ARG A 48 -12.98 15.88 13.50
CA ARG A 48 -13.82 16.15 12.33
C ARG A 48 -13.05 15.87 11.05
N ARG A 49 -13.44 14.82 10.36
CA ARG A 49 -12.87 14.45 9.07
C ARG A 49 -13.26 15.48 8.00
N SER A 50 -12.28 16.26 7.55
CA SER A 50 -12.39 17.18 6.42
C SER A 50 -10.99 17.54 5.94
N GLN A 51 -10.86 18.00 4.71
CA GLN A 51 -9.59 18.42 4.13
C GLN A 51 -8.84 19.46 4.97
N LYS A 52 -9.57 20.48 5.49
CA LYS A 52 -8.99 21.54 6.33
C LYS A 52 -8.56 21.07 7.71
N ASN A 53 -9.14 19.96 8.20
CA ASN A 53 -8.86 19.42 9.53
C ASN A 53 -7.81 18.31 9.51
N ALA A 54 -7.38 17.84 8.33
CA ALA A 54 -6.28 16.89 8.23
C ALA A 54 -5.01 17.48 8.86
N VAL A 55 -4.38 16.74 9.78
CA VAL A 55 -3.15 17.15 10.46
C VAL A 55 -1.96 16.73 9.60
N PRO A 56 -1.19 17.68 9.03
CA PRO A 56 -0.13 17.34 8.06
C PRO A 56 0.92 16.38 8.62
N GLU A 57 1.24 16.49 9.90
CA GLU A 57 2.20 15.63 10.59
C GLU A 57 1.75 14.17 10.70
N SER A 58 0.42 13.93 10.58
CA SER A 58 -0.21 12.61 10.62
C SER A 58 -0.34 11.93 9.26
N PHE A 59 0.23 12.51 8.21
CA PHE A 59 0.22 11.92 6.87
C PHE A 59 1.04 10.64 6.81
N LEU A 60 0.44 9.57 6.29
CA LEU A 60 1.00 8.21 6.34
C LEU A 60 1.87 7.85 5.13
N PHE A 61 1.96 8.72 4.13
CA PHE A 61 2.65 8.44 2.86
C PHE A 61 2.18 7.14 2.19
N GLN A 62 0.90 6.87 2.31
CA GLN A 62 0.20 5.79 1.62
C GLN A 62 -1.07 6.35 0.98
N THR A 63 -1.56 5.66 -0.05
CA THR A 63 -2.80 6.03 -0.75
C THR A 63 -3.55 4.79 -1.19
N THR A 64 -4.82 4.93 -1.53
CA THR A 64 -5.67 3.85 -2.02
C THR A 64 -6.05 4.08 -3.47
N ILE A 65 -5.92 3.05 -4.28
CA ILE A 65 -6.50 2.94 -5.62
C ILE A 65 -7.86 2.26 -5.48
N ASP A 66 -8.89 2.86 -6.03
CA ASP A 66 -10.24 2.28 -6.10
C ASP A 66 -10.47 1.76 -7.54
N VAL A 67 -10.53 0.45 -7.72
CA VAL A 67 -10.80 -0.18 -9.02
C VAL A 67 -12.28 -0.51 -9.08
N ASP A 68 -13.03 0.41 -9.68
CA ASP A 68 -14.50 0.39 -9.67
C ASP A 68 -15.12 -0.48 -10.76
N ASP A 69 -14.36 -0.86 -11.77
CA ASP A 69 -14.82 -1.71 -12.84
C ASP A 69 -14.44 -3.17 -12.58
N LYS A 70 -15.47 -4.04 -12.52
CA LYS A 70 -15.32 -5.47 -12.19
C LYS A 70 -14.43 -6.24 -13.17
N GLU A 71 -14.38 -5.80 -14.43
CA GLU A 71 -13.59 -6.47 -15.47
C GLU A 71 -12.08 -6.36 -15.22
N TYR A 72 -11.64 -5.33 -14.47
CA TYR A 72 -10.23 -5.13 -14.14
C TYR A 72 -9.79 -5.77 -12.83
N VAL A 73 -10.72 -6.24 -11.97
CA VAL A 73 -10.40 -6.64 -10.59
C VAL A 73 -9.34 -7.74 -10.54
N ASP A 74 -9.55 -8.86 -11.22
CA ASP A 74 -8.64 -10.01 -11.18
C ASP A 74 -7.27 -9.65 -11.77
N LYS A 75 -7.26 -8.96 -12.91
CA LYS A 75 -6.04 -8.46 -13.55
C LYS A 75 -5.29 -7.48 -12.65
N ALA A 76 -6.00 -6.59 -11.95
CA ALA A 76 -5.39 -5.63 -11.04
C ALA A 76 -4.75 -6.31 -9.82
N ILE A 77 -5.35 -7.38 -9.28
CA ILE A 77 -4.77 -8.17 -8.19
C ILE A 77 -3.46 -8.82 -8.62
N GLU A 78 -3.44 -9.48 -9.77
CA GLU A 78 -2.23 -10.12 -10.31
C GLU A 78 -1.14 -9.09 -10.58
N LYS A 79 -1.50 -7.99 -11.25
CA LYS A 79 -0.55 -6.93 -11.60
C LYS A 79 -0.01 -6.18 -10.39
N ALA A 80 -0.81 -5.96 -9.35
CA ALA A 80 -0.34 -5.35 -8.10
C ALA A 80 0.70 -6.22 -7.40
N ARG A 81 0.53 -7.54 -7.41
CA ARG A 81 1.52 -8.49 -6.87
C ARG A 81 2.80 -8.52 -7.71
N GLU A 82 2.68 -8.51 -9.04
CA GLU A 82 3.81 -8.43 -9.95
C GLU A 82 4.63 -7.15 -9.73
N LEU A 83 3.96 -5.99 -9.68
CA LEU A 83 4.60 -4.69 -9.43
C LEU A 83 5.31 -4.66 -8.07
N ASN A 84 4.73 -5.29 -7.05
CA ASN A 84 5.33 -5.36 -5.71
C ASN A 84 6.66 -6.15 -5.67
N CYS A 85 6.89 -7.05 -6.63
CA CYS A 85 8.11 -7.84 -6.77
C CYS A 85 8.97 -7.40 -7.96
N SER A 86 8.62 -6.29 -8.62
CA SER A 86 9.30 -5.81 -9.83
C SER A 86 10.53 -4.95 -9.51
N ASP A 87 11.42 -4.77 -10.49
CA ASP A 87 12.52 -3.80 -10.42
C ASP A 87 12.06 -2.39 -10.86
N THR A 88 10.98 -1.92 -10.26
CA THR A 88 10.40 -0.59 -10.51
C THR A 88 10.26 0.21 -9.21
N ILE A 89 9.77 1.46 -9.31
CA ILE A 89 9.46 2.29 -8.12
C ILE A 89 8.36 1.68 -7.25
N TRP A 90 7.66 0.65 -7.72
CA TRP A 90 6.56 -0.03 -7.03
C TRP A 90 7.01 -1.26 -6.23
N ASN A 91 8.30 -1.58 -6.25
CA ASN A 91 8.84 -2.69 -5.46
C ASN A 91 8.60 -2.47 -3.97
N GLY A 92 7.95 -3.45 -3.31
CA GLY A 92 7.58 -3.38 -1.90
C GLY A 92 6.51 -2.32 -1.57
N ALA A 93 5.86 -1.73 -2.58
CA ALA A 93 4.88 -0.67 -2.36
C ALA A 93 3.50 -1.18 -1.92
N LEU A 94 3.14 -2.42 -2.21
CA LEU A 94 1.83 -2.98 -1.89
C LEU A 94 1.64 -3.13 -0.38
N LEU A 95 0.63 -2.48 0.17
CA LEU A 95 0.32 -2.50 1.60
C LEU A 95 -0.91 -3.33 1.92
N HIS A 96 -1.96 -3.23 1.12
CA HIS A 96 -3.22 -3.94 1.38
C HIS A 96 -4.02 -4.16 0.10
N LEU A 97 -4.69 -5.29 0.01
CA LEU A 97 -5.67 -5.63 -1.03
C LEU A 97 -6.94 -6.13 -0.36
N GLU A 98 -8.07 -5.56 -0.71
CA GLU A 98 -9.37 -6.02 -0.23
C GLU A 98 -10.46 -5.87 -1.30
N TYR A 99 -11.41 -6.80 -1.31
CA TYR A 99 -12.65 -6.58 -2.05
C TYR A 99 -13.50 -5.52 -1.33
N SER A 100 -13.98 -4.54 -2.08
CA SER A 100 -14.94 -3.56 -1.56
C SER A 100 -16.29 -4.22 -1.24
N ALA A 101 -17.20 -3.48 -0.59
CA ALA A 101 -18.52 -3.95 -0.26
C ALA A 101 -19.34 -4.45 -1.49
N ARG A 102 -19.07 -3.90 -2.67
CA ARG A 102 -19.70 -4.31 -3.94
C ARG A 102 -18.86 -5.29 -4.76
N LYS A 103 -17.86 -5.92 -4.14
CA LYS A 103 -16.93 -6.85 -4.78
C LYS A 103 -16.10 -6.21 -5.92
N LYS A 104 -15.79 -4.93 -5.78
CA LYS A 104 -14.78 -4.20 -6.52
C LYS A 104 -13.46 -4.27 -5.71
N LEU A 105 -12.41 -3.51 -6.03
CA LEU A 105 -11.10 -3.66 -5.39
C LEU A 105 -10.58 -2.35 -4.82
N HIS A 106 -10.10 -2.38 -3.58
CA HIS A 106 -9.23 -1.35 -3.00
C HIS A 106 -7.80 -1.87 -2.93
N ILE A 107 -6.85 -1.06 -3.37
CA ILE A 107 -5.41 -1.35 -3.32
C ILE A 107 -4.72 -0.22 -2.56
N ASP A 108 -4.26 -0.49 -1.35
CA ASP A 108 -3.43 0.48 -0.62
C ASP A 108 -1.95 0.29 -0.97
N ILE A 109 -1.28 1.37 -1.28
CA ILE A 109 0.13 1.36 -1.64
C ILE A 109 0.92 2.43 -0.87
N ARG A 110 2.20 2.16 -0.65
CA ARG A 110 3.17 3.17 -0.20
C ARG A 110 3.48 4.12 -1.35
N MET A 111 3.36 5.41 -1.09
CA MET A 111 3.65 6.44 -2.09
C MET A 111 5.17 6.53 -2.33
N PRO A 112 5.64 6.64 -3.56
CA PRO A 112 7.04 6.97 -3.85
C PRO A 112 7.45 8.32 -3.25
N VAL A 113 8.75 8.49 -2.96
CA VAL A 113 9.27 9.74 -2.37
C VAL A 113 9.01 10.92 -3.30
N GLY A 114 8.39 11.97 -2.78
CA GLY A 114 8.12 13.20 -3.50
C GLY A 114 6.88 13.18 -4.41
N MET A 115 6.23 12.05 -4.65
CA MET A 115 4.97 11.98 -5.40
C MET A 115 3.79 12.38 -4.52
N THR A 116 2.90 13.22 -5.04
CA THR A 116 1.62 13.55 -4.41
C THR A 116 0.64 12.37 -4.48
N ILE A 117 -0.49 12.46 -3.76
CA ILE A 117 -1.56 11.46 -3.84
C ILE A 117 -1.99 11.25 -5.30
N GLU A 118 -2.31 12.34 -6.00
CA GLU A 118 -2.76 12.29 -7.40
C GLU A 118 -1.71 11.70 -8.34
N GLU A 119 -0.46 12.18 -8.27
CA GLU A 119 0.63 11.65 -9.10
C GLU A 119 0.84 10.15 -8.87
N THR A 120 0.80 9.73 -7.59
CA THR A 120 0.94 8.32 -7.22
C THR A 120 -0.19 7.47 -7.81
N GLN A 121 -1.44 7.90 -7.62
CA GLN A 121 -2.60 7.15 -8.09
C GLN A 121 -2.62 7.05 -9.62
N ARG A 122 -2.39 8.16 -10.34
CA ARG A 122 -2.32 8.15 -11.82
C ARG A 122 -1.25 7.20 -12.33
N ALA A 123 -0.03 7.31 -11.81
CA ALA A 123 1.09 6.47 -12.25
C ALA A 123 0.90 4.99 -11.88
N TYR A 124 0.27 4.69 -10.74
CA TYR A 124 0.00 3.30 -10.37
C TYR A 124 -1.14 2.70 -11.19
N CYS A 125 -2.22 3.45 -11.45
CA CYS A 125 -3.30 3.02 -12.35
C CYS A 125 -2.77 2.74 -13.76
N GLU A 126 -1.89 3.59 -14.29
CA GLU A 126 -1.21 3.35 -15.56
C GLU A 126 -0.39 2.05 -15.53
N ALA A 127 0.39 1.82 -14.46
CA ALA A 127 1.18 0.60 -14.30
C ALA A 127 0.32 -0.66 -14.15
N LEU A 128 -0.86 -0.55 -13.52
CA LEU A 128 -1.85 -1.63 -13.42
C LEU A 128 -2.59 -1.87 -14.75
N GLY A 129 -2.67 -0.87 -15.62
CA GLY A 129 -3.51 -0.88 -16.81
C GLY A 129 -5.00 -0.81 -16.48
N VAL A 130 -5.38 0.01 -15.49
CA VAL A 130 -6.76 0.25 -15.07
C VAL A 130 -7.12 1.73 -15.19
N PRO A 131 -8.41 2.08 -15.39
CA PRO A 131 -8.84 3.47 -15.37
C PRO A 131 -8.53 4.15 -14.03
N TYR A 132 -8.18 5.43 -14.09
CA TYR A 132 -7.93 6.26 -12.93
C TYR A 132 -9.23 6.92 -12.45
N ASP A 133 -9.54 6.81 -11.15
CA ASP A 133 -10.67 7.50 -10.52
C ASP A 133 -10.21 8.78 -9.82
N GLU A 134 -10.54 9.94 -10.41
CA GLU A 134 -10.21 11.26 -9.87
C GLU A 134 -10.90 11.59 -8.54
N SER A 135 -11.94 10.86 -8.16
CA SER A 135 -12.65 11.10 -6.90
C SER A 135 -11.87 10.68 -5.66
N CYS A 136 -10.81 9.87 -5.82
CA CYS A 136 -10.06 9.26 -4.71
C CYS A 136 -8.88 10.11 -4.19
N ILE A 137 -8.58 11.27 -4.79
CA ILE A 137 -7.41 12.10 -4.45
C ILE A 137 -7.57 12.96 -3.20
N THR A 138 -8.76 13.08 -2.64
CA THR A 138 -8.98 13.96 -1.50
C THR A 138 -8.33 13.42 -0.22
N PRO A 139 -7.68 14.28 0.59
CA PRO A 139 -7.01 13.86 1.83
C PRO A 139 -7.91 13.10 2.80
N GLU A 140 -9.18 13.49 2.87
CA GLU A 140 -10.19 12.91 3.75
C GLU A 140 -10.95 11.74 3.15
N ARG A 141 -10.49 11.18 2.01
CA ARG A 141 -11.18 10.04 1.37
C ARG A 141 -11.53 8.95 2.38
N MET A 142 -12.79 8.58 2.38
CA MET A 142 -13.35 7.53 3.22
C MET A 142 -13.51 6.24 2.41
N LEU A 143 -13.05 5.15 2.98
CA LEU A 143 -13.18 3.81 2.44
C LEU A 143 -13.97 2.96 3.42
N PHE A 144 -15.02 2.31 2.94
CA PHE A 144 -15.80 1.41 3.79
C PHE A 144 -15.00 0.15 4.11
N ILE A 145 -14.96 -0.20 5.38
CA ILE A 145 -14.36 -1.44 5.87
C ILE A 145 -15.31 -2.58 5.54
N THR A 146 -14.78 -3.71 5.10
CA THR A 146 -15.52 -4.92 4.79
C THR A 146 -15.23 -6.04 5.78
N ASP A 147 -15.67 -7.25 5.51
CA ASP A 147 -15.46 -8.41 6.36
C ASP A 147 -14.09 -9.07 6.14
N LYS A 148 -13.71 -9.96 7.04
CA LYS A 148 -12.41 -10.67 6.98
C LYS A 148 -12.23 -11.48 5.69
N ALA A 149 -13.31 -12.05 5.15
CA ALA A 149 -13.27 -12.82 3.91
C ALA A 149 -13.00 -11.97 2.66
N SER A 150 -13.16 -10.65 2.75
CA SER A 150 -12.86 -9.70 1.69
C SER A 150 -11.39 -9.32 1.62
N GLU A 151 -10.61 -9.54 2.68
CA GLU A 151 -9.19 -9.23 2.72
C GLU A 151 -8.39 -10.26 1.92
N ILE A 152 -7.62 -9.78 0.91
CA ILE A 152 -6.82 -10.60 -0.01
C ILE A 152 -5.36 -10.65 0.42
N TYR A 153 -4.84 -9.49 0.88
CA TYR A 153 -3.45 -9.32 1.28
C TYR A 153 -3.31 -8.18 2.28
N ARG A 154 -2.40 -8.32 3.23
CA ARG A 154 -2.00 -7.25 4.16
C ARG A 154 -0.50 -7.35 4.45
N SER A 155 0.20 -6.24 4.21
CA SER A 155 1.58 -6.04 4.63
C SER A 155 1.65 -5.70 6.13
N PRO A 156 2.68 -6.12 6.86
CA PRO A 156 2.93 -5.66 8.23
C PRO A 156 3.17 -4.14 8.32
N HIS A 157 3.51 -3.50 7.20
CA HIS A 157 3.76 -2.06 7.10
C HIS A 157 2.51 -1.23 6.77
N TRP A 158 1.34 -1.86 6.68
CA TRP A 158 0.09 -1.14 6.45
C TRP A 158 -0.29 -0.29 7.66
N TYR A 159 -0.58 0.98 7.47
CA TYR A 159 -0.77 2.02 8.51
C TYR A 159 0.45 2.24 9.43
N GLU A 160 1.62 1.80 9.04
CA GLU A 160 2.85 2.08 9.78
C GLU A 160 3.19 3.58 9.73
N VAL A 161 3.50 4.14 10.89
CA VAL A 161 4.14 5.45 10.98
C VAL A 161 5.63 5.25 10.69
N LEU A 162 6.09 5.82 9.60
CA LEU A 162 7.47 5.67 9.15
C LEU A 162 8.49 6.18 10.18
N PRO A 163 9.72 5.62 10.20
CA PRO A 163 10.83 6.14 11.01
C PRO A 163 11.11 7.62 10.74
N GLN A 164 11.58 8.35 11.77
CA GLN A 164 11.75 9.80 11.69
C GLN A 164 12.65 10.26 10.53
N GLU A 165 13.72 9.52 10.24
CA GLU A 165 14.62 9.84 9.12
C GLU A 165 13.92 9.71 7.77
N GLU A 166 13.10 8.68 7.59
CA GLU A 166 12.33 8.52 6.36
C GLU A 166 11.22 9.58 6.25
N LEU A 167 10.55 9.92 7.35
CA LEU A 167 9.59 11.03 7.39
C LEU A 167 10.24 12.35 7.00
N LYS A 168 11.42 12.65 7.55
CA LYS A 168 12.20 13.86 7.24
C LYS A 168 12.56 13.92 5.75
N LYS A 169 13.09 12.82 5.19
CA LYS A 169 13.42 12.70 3.77
C LYS A 169 12.20 12.95 2.87
N ARG A 170 11.06 12.32 3.16
CA ARG A 170 9.84 12.45 2.37
C ARG A 170 9.24 13.85 2.45
N ARG A 171 9.20 14.45 3.63
CA ARG A 171 8.75 15.82 3.84
C ARG A 171 9.63 16.82 3.12
N GLN A 172 10.97 16.65 3.20
CA GLN A 172 11.91 17.50 2.49
C GLN A 172 11.70 17.43 0.98
N ALA A 173 11.50 16.24 0.41
CA ALA A 173 11.22 16.08 -1.02
C ALA A 173 9.95 16.84 -1.47
N TYR A 174 8.93 16.95 -0.63
CA TYR A 174 7.78 17.80 -0.92
C TYR A 174 8.09 19.29 -0.82
N LEU A 175 8.80 19.71 0.23
CA LEU A 175 9.20 21.11 0.42
C LEU A 175 10.07 21.59 -0.75
N ASP A 176 11.00 20.77 -1.25
CA ASP A 176 11.87 21.10 -2.40
C ASP A 176 11.06 21.32 -3.69
N ARG A 177 9.88 20.73 -3.78
CA ARG A 177 8.91 20.95 -4.85
C ARG A 177 8.00 22.16 -4.63
N GLY A 178 8.07 22.84 -3.49
CA GLY A 178 7.18 23.94 -3.12
C GLY A 178 5.79 23.48 -2.63
N LEU A 179 5.71 22.21 -2.17
CA LEU A 179 4.50 21.63 -1.56
C LEU A 179 4.54 21.76 -0.05
N THR A 180 3.41 21.49 0.62
CA THR A 180 3.38 21.29 2.08
C THR A 180 4.04 19.96 2.47
N ILE A 181 4.32 19.77 3.77
CA ILE A 181 4.97 18.53 4.28
C ILE A 181 4.16 17.24 4.03
N ASP A 182 2.90 17.36 3.68
CA ASP A 182 1.97 16.29 3.32
C ASP A 182 1.60 16.28 1.82
N GLY A 183 2.38 16.98 1.00
CA GLY A 183 2.30 16.94 -0.47
C GLY A 183 1.15 17.74 -1.06
N ARG A 184 0.48 18.62 -0.30
CA ARG A 184 -0.59 19.48 -0.82
C ARG A 184 -0.01 20.74 -1.47
N ILE A 185 -0.70 21.27 -2.48
CA ILE A 185 -0.33 22.51 -3.14
C ILE A 185 -0.59 23.69 -2.19
N GLN A 186 0.39 24.57 -2.04
CA GLN A 186 0.21 25.84 -1.34
C GLN A 186 -0.52 26.84 -2.25
N GLN A 187 -1.44 27.62 -1.67
CA GLN A 187 -2.15 28.65 -2.44
C GLN A 187 -1.17 29.60 -3.13
N GLY A 188 -1.33 29.76 -4.46
CA GLY A 188 -0.49 30.66 -5.25
C GLY A 188 0.85 30.08 -5.71
N THR A 189 1.15 28.82 -5.42
CA THR A 189 2.38 28.15 -5.85
C THR A 189 2.07 27.13 -6.94
N GLN A 190 2.93 27.07 -7.97
CA GLN A 190 2.96 25.94 -8.90
C GLN A 190 4.04 24.97 -8.42
N PRO A 191 3.71 23.70 -8.19
CA PRO A 191 4.70 22.71 -7.75
C PRO A 191 5.73 22.46 -8.85
N LYS A 192 6.99 22.35 -8.47
CA LYS A 192 8.03 21.92 -9.39
C LYS A 192 7.76 20.47 -9.84
N PRO A 193 8.05 20.14 -11.12
CA PRO A 193 7.88 18.78 -11.61
C PRO A 193 8.76 17.80 -10.82
N LEU A 194 8.28 16.58 -10.67
CA LEU A 194 9.04 15.50 -10.04
C LEU A 194 10.18 15.06 -10.97
N ASN A 195 11.41 15.11 -10.50
CA ASN A 195 12.56 14.53 -11.21
C ASN A 195 12.74 13.07 -10.80
N ILE A 196 12.16 12.14 -11.57
CA ILE A 196 12.17 10.70 -11.27
C ILE A 196 13.59 10.09 -11.37
N GLN A 197 14.55 10.76 -12.02
CA GLN A 197 15.90 10.22 -12.19
C GLN A 197 16.67 10.04 -10.87
N HIS A 198 16.35 10.81 -9.83
CA HIS A 198 17.00 10.66 -8.51
C HIS A 198 16.47 9.47 -7.67
N SER A 199 15.31 8.91 -7.98
CA SER A 199 14.76 7.78 -7.22
C SER A 199 15.35 6.41 -7.59
N LYS A 200 15.94 6.28 -8.79
CA LYS A 200 16.59 5.03 -9.24
C LYS A 200 18.01 4.82 -8.70
N LEU A 201 18.68 5.88 -8.26
CA LEU A 201 20.10 5.84 -7.85
C LEU A 201 20.36 5.34 -6.42
N ASN A 202 19.36 5.35 -5.53
CA ASN A 202 19.58 4.94 -4.13
C ASN A 202 19.47 3.44 -3.86
N THR A 203 19.07 2.62 -4.84
CA THR A 203 18.99 1.16 -4.69
C THR A 203 20.28 0.46 -5.11
N GLN A 204 21.20 1.13 -5.85
CA GLN A 204 22.43 0.52 -6.34
C GLN A 204 23.67 0.69 -5.44
N GLN A 205 23.63 1.54 -4.41
CA GLN A 205 24.84 1.80 -3.59
C GLN A 205 25.05 0.82 -2.43
N ASN A 206 24.15 -0.14 -2.18
CA ASN A 206 24.29 -1.09 -1.06
C ASN A 206 24.76 -2.49 -1.47
N VAL A 207 25.22 -2.73 -2.70
CA VAL A 207 25.63 -4.07 -3.18
C VAL A 207 27.13 -4.15 -3.55
N GLN A 208 27.92 -3.09 -3.34
CA GLN A 208 29.31 -3.04 -3.84
C GLN A 208 30.43 -3.16 -2.80
N ASP A 209 30.23 -3.78 -1.66
CA ASP A 209 31.34 -4.00 -0.71
C ASP A 209 31.40 -5.44 -0.16
N HIS A 210 31.48 -6.45 -1.04
CA HIS A 210 32.08 -7.75 -0.70
C HIS A 210 32.51 -8.50 -1.98
N ARG A 211 33.62 -8.09 -2.57
CA ARG A 211 34.41 -8.96 -3.47
C ARG A 211 35.75 -9.22 -2.85
N LEU A 212 35.96 -10.46 -2.42
CA LEU A 212 37.29 -11.03 -2.18
C LEU A 212 37.95 -11.39 -3.53
N PRO A 213 39.26 -11.27 -3.67
CA PRO A 213 39.97 -11.53 -4.92
C PRO A 213 40.40 -12.98 -5.07
N GLY A 214 40.30 -13.50 -6.30
CA GLY A 214 41.18 -14.54 -6.80
C GLY A 214 40.60 -15.93 -7.04
N SER A 215 40.35 -16.29 -8.27
CA SER A 215 41.11 -17.37 -8.98
C SER A 215 40.55 -17.61 -10.37
N ASP A 216 41.46 -17.57 -11.35
CA ASP A 216 41.27 -17.96 -12.75
C ASP A 216 40.95 -19.44 -12.89
N SER A 217 40.07 -19.80 -13.84
CA SER A 217 40.36 -20.82 -14.86
C SER A 217 39.19 -21.10 -15.80
N HIS A 218 39.55 -21.24 -17.06
CA HIS A 218 38.77 -21.55 -18.25
C HIS A 218 37.86 -22.78 -18.14
N HIS A 219 36.66 -22.77 -18.74
CA HIS A 219 36.32 -23.60 -19.94
C HIS A 219 34.88 -23.31 -20.41
N ALA A 220 34.75 -23.23 -21.74
CA ALA A 220 33.52 -23.15 -22.49
C ALA A 220 32.77 -24.49 -22.51
N VAL A 221 31.44 -24.47 -22.72
CA VAL A 221 30.66 -25.13 -23.79
C VAL A 221 29.16 -25.13 -23.43
N SER A 222 28.39 -24.46 -24.27
CA SER A 222 27.12 -24.80 -24.94
C SER A 222 25.92 -25.46 -24.23
N ALA A 223 24.77 -24.79 -24.46
CA ALA A 223 23.44 -25.26 -24.80
C ALA A 223 22.51 -25.82 -23.71
N GLY A 224 21.27 -25.29 -23.70
CA GLY A 224 20.11 -25.93 -23.10
C GLY A 224 19.19 -24.99 -22.34
N SER A 225 18.43 -24.19 -23.06
CA SER A 225 17.35 -23.35 -22.49
C SER A 225 16.20 -24.25 -22.04
N ALA A 226 15.93 -24.29 -20.73
CA ALA A 226 14.65 -24.75 -20.18
C ALA A 226 14.11 -23.65 -19.27
N ILE A 227 13.00 -23.06 -19.69
CA ILE A 227 12.24 -22.06 -18.95
C ILE A 227 11.59 -22.75 -17.73
N GLN A 228 12.05 -22.45 -16.53
CA GLN A 228 11.36 -22.82 -15.30
C GLN A 228 10.34 -21.73 -14.95
N PRO A 229 9.13 -22.10 -14.45
CA PRO A 229 8.14 -21.13 -13.99
C PRO A 229 8.64 -20.44 -12.72
N ALA A 230 8.41 -19.12 -12.65
CA ALA A 230 8.76 -18.28 -11.51
C ALA A 230 8.08 -18.77 -10.22
N GLN A 231 8.88 -18.98 -9.17
CA GLN A 231 8.37 -19.25 -7.83
C GLN A 231 7.74 -17.99 -7.21
N PRO A 232 6.70 -18.14 -6.36
CA PRO A 232 6.09 -17.00 -5.66
C PRO A 232 7.07 -16.42 -4.62
N CYS A 233 7.08 -15.09 -4.50
CA CYS A 233 7.84 -14.37 -3.47
C CYS A 233 7.25 -14.63 -2.08
N ASP A 234 7.59 -15.77 -1.47
CA ASP A 234 7.22 -16.04 -0.07
C ASP A 234 8.24 -15.40 0.88
N SER A 235 7.96 -14.16 1.29
CA SER A 235 8.66 -13.49 2.41
C SER A 235 7.99 -13.80 3.76
N ASN A 236 7.64 -15.05 4.02
CA ASN A 236 7.13 -15.49 5.32
C ASN A 236 7.91 -16.71 5.82
N ALA A 237 9.21 -16.52 6.14
CA ALA A 237 9.92 -17.40 7.05
C ALA A 237 9.74 -16.85 8.48
N ALA A 238 8.61 -17.13 9.08
CA ALA A 238 8.33 -16.79 10.47
C ALA A 238 8.84 -17.88 11.40
N HIS A 239 9.60 -17.48 12.38
CA HIS A 239 9.97 -18.20 13.58
C HIS A 239 8.75 -18.88 14.25
N ALA A 240 8.69 -20.20 14.14
CA ALA A 240 7.91 -21.01 15.05
C ALA A 240 8.79 -21.32 16.27
N ALA A 241 8.63 -20.56 17.34
CA ALA A 241 9.19 -20.89 18.64
C ALA A 241 8.31 -21.96 19.30
N HIS A 242 8.88 -23.13 19.54
CA HIS A 242 8.37 -24.20 20.38
C HIS A 242 7.99 -23.67 21.79
N LEU A 243 6.75 -23.86 22.17
CA LEU A 243 6.34 -23.90 23.57
C LEU A 243 5.76 -25.26 23.84
N SER A 244 6.52 -26.06 24.57
CA SER A 244 6.09 -27.31 25.19
C SER A 244 5.16 -27.04 26.39
N PRO A 245 4.13 -27.85 26.61
CA PRO A 245 3.32 -27.74 27.83
C PRO A 245 3.98 -28.49 28.97
N ALA A 246 4.22 -27.82 30.09
CA ALA A 246 4.60 -28.43 31.34
C ALA A 246 3.41 -28.42 32.31
N GLY A 247 2.95 -29.61 32.65
CA GLY A 247 2.78 -30.10 33.98
C GLY A 247 1.59 -29.60 34.79
N ALA A 248 0.53 -30.40 34.80
CA ALA A 248 -0.44 -30.45 35.91
C ALA A 248 0.21 -31.07 37.15
N HIS A 249 0.04 -30.42 38.31
CA HIS A 249 -0.05 -31.13 39.61
C HIS A 249 -0.70 -30.24 40.68
N GLN A 250 -1.76 -30.82 41.26
CA GLN A 250 -2.45 -30.58 42.55
C GLN A 250 -3.27 -29.29 42.68
#